data_bf6b30bfc9630543632552aa2d2604bc
#
_entry.id   bf6b30bfc9630543632552aa2d2604bc
#
_cell.length_a   1.000
_cell.length_b   1.000
_cell.length_c   1.000
_cell.angle_alpha   90.00
_cell.angle_beta   90.00
_cell.angle_gamma   90.00
#
_symmetry.space_group_name_H-M   'P 1'
#
loop_
_entity.id
_entity.type
_entity.pdbx_description
1 polymer ?
#
loop_
_entity_poly.entity_id
_entity_poly.type
_entity_poly.pdbx_seq_one_letter_code
_entity_poly.pdbx_strand_id
1 'polypeptide(L)'
;MTALDSAIGRVLKQLDTSGLRDKTIVIWYSDNGAFMLKDRGLEVASNKPLRDGGVTLWEGGIRVPAIIRYPGHLKAGTVNQSPLISLDILPTLITLAGGPLPAERILDGQDMLPALAAQAAPEPRTFFFQYRNFSAVRRGKYKLVRIKPNQPFMLFDLEQDLSETTDLAERNPKVLNQLQQAYADWEREVAE
;
A
#
# COMPACT_ATOMS: atom_id res chain seq x y z
N MET A 1 16.06 11.33 10.82
CA MET A 1 16.20 10.86 9.41
C MET A 1 17.66 10.55 9.06
N THR A 2 18.64 11.45 9.26
CA THR A 2 20.07 11.25 8.90
C THR A 2 20.67 9.94 9.44
N ALA A 3 20.43 9.59 10.71
CA ALA A 3 20.96 8.35 11.30
C ALA A 3 20.38 7.08 10.63
N LEU A 4 19.09 7.09 10.28
CA LEU A 4 18.47 5.99 9.56
C LEU A 4 19.03 5.86 8.14
N ASP A 5 19.14 6.97 7.42
CA ASP A 5 19.72 7.01 6.08
C ASP A 5 21.16 6.47 6.08
N SER A 6 21.98 6.91 7.04
CA SER A 6 23.34 6.40 7.20
C SER A 6 23.39 4.90 7.52
N ALA A 7 22.44 4.38 8.31
CA ALA A 7 22.35 2.96 8.61
C ALA A 7 21.99 2.13 7.36
N ILE A 8 21.01 2.57 6.58
CA ILE A 8 20.64 1.97 5.29
C ILE A 8 21.84 2.00 4.35
N GLY A 9 22.53 3.14 4.25
CA GLY A 9 23.73 3.28 3.42
C GLY A 9 24.84 2.28 3.77
N ARG A 10 25.04 1.99 5.07
CA ARG A 10 26.00 0.96 5.50
C ARG A 10 25.60 -0.44 5.05
N VAL A 11 24.33 -0.80 5.15
CA VAL A 11 23.81 -2.10 4.68
C VAL A 11 24.01 -2.24 3.17
N LEU A 12 23.62 -1.23 2.40
CA LEU A 12 23.79 -1.24 0.94
C LEU A 12 25.27 -1.35 0.54
N LYS A 13 26.15 -0.60 1.21
CA LYS A 13 27.60 -0.68 0.97
C LYS A 13 28.14 -2.08 1.30
N GLN A 14 27.67 -2.72 2.37
CA GLN A 14 28.09 -4.08 2.71
C GLN A 14 27.69 -5.09 1.65
N LEU A 15 26.47 -5.00 1.11
CA LEU A 15 26.03 -5.85 -0.02
C LEU A 15 26.91 -5.66 -1.25
N ASP A 16 27.26 -4.41 -1.56
CA ASP A 16 28.11 -4.09 -2.71
C ASP A 16 29.54 -4.65 -2.52
N THR A 17 30.15 -4.45 -1.34
CA THR A 17 31.51 -4.93 -1.05
C THR A 17 31.61 -6.44 -0.92
N SER A 18 30.53 -7.13 -0.55
CA SER A 18 30.47 -8.59 -0.47
C SER A 18 30.14 -9.27 -1.82
N GLY A 19 30.01 -8.52 -2.91
CA GLY A 19 29.62 -9.07 -4.23
C GLY A 19 28.19 -9.63 -4.28
N LEU A 20 27.33 -9.21 -3.35
CA LEU A 20 25.94 -9.67 -3.26
C LEU A 20 24.94 -8.70 -3.91
N ARG A 21 25.41 -7.57 -4.43
CA ARG A 21 24.57 -6.52 -5.02
C ARG A 21 23.54 -7.06 -6.00
N ASP A 22 23.97 -7.85 -6.96
CA ASP A 22 23.15 -8.33 -8.08
C ASP A 22 22.41 -9.64 -7.76
N LYS A 23 22.64 -10.17 -6.56
CA LYS A 23 22.01 -11.40 -6.04
C LYS A 23 21.03 -11.13 -4.91
N THR A 24 20.74 -9.86 -4.63
CA THR A 24 19.89 -9.47 -3.49
C THR A 24 18.82 -8.50 -3.94
N ILE A 25 17.56 -8.86 -3.70
CA ILE A 25 16.46 -7.90 -3.75
C ILE A 25 16.47 -7.11 -2.43
N VAL A 26 16.42 -5.80 -2.53
CA VAL A 26 16.26 -4.89 -1.38
C VAL A 26 14.92 -4.22 -1.49
N ILE A 27 14.09 -4.39 -0.48
CA ILE A 27 12.77 -3.77 -0.37
C ILE A 27 12.81 -2.86 0.87
N TRP A 28 12.59 -1.58 0.66
CA TRP A 28 12.47 -0.59 1.72
C TRP A 28 11.12 0.09 1.64
N TYR A 29 10.38 0.13 2.72
CA TYR A 29 9.11 0.85 2.84
C TYR A 29 8.84 1.18 4.32
N SER A 30 7.90 2.11 4.57
CA SER A 30 7.41 2.39 5.92
C SER A 30 6.28 1.45 6.28
N ASP A 31 6.13 1.10 7.54
CA ASP A 31 5.04 0.27 8.06
C ASP A 31 3.69 1.00 8.01
N ASN A 32 3.69 2.31 8.21
CA ASN A 32 2.54 3.21 8.15
C ASN A 32 2.98 4.64 7.84
N GLY A 33 2.02 5.52 7.63
CA GLY A 33 2.28 6.95 7.45
C GLY A 33 2.78 7.62 8.72
N ALA A 34 3.37 8.80 8.58
CA ALA A 34 3.92 9.54 9.71
C ALA A 34 2.83 9.93 10.71
N PHE A 35 3.14 9.79 12.01
CA PHE A 35 2.24 10.23 13.08
C PHE A 35 2.15 11.75 13.16
N MET A 36 0.94 12.25 13.14
CA MET A 36 0.63 13.67 13.32
C MET A 36 0.43 13.96 14.81
N LEU A 37 1.49 14.36 15.51
CA LEU A 37 1.46 14.59 16.96
C LEU A 37 0.88 15.97 17.31
N LYS A 38 -0.18 16.41 16.64
CA LYS A 38 -0.82 17.71 16.84
C LYS A 38 -1.30 17.93 18.27
N ASP A 39 -1.82 16.87 18.90
CA ASP A 39 -2.31 16.93 20.28
C ASP A 39 -1.20 17.24 21.30
N ARG A 40 0.06 17.08 20.90
CA ARG A 40 1.24 17.38 21.71
C ARG A 40 1.92 18.68 21.30
N GLY A 41 1.32 19.46 20.37
CA GLY A 41 1.92 20.68 19.83
C GLY A 41 3.19 20.44 19.00
N LEU A 42 3.41 19.19 18.53
CA LEU A 42 4.60 18.82 17.78
C LEU A 42 4.23 18.56 16.31
N GLU A 43 4.70 19.39 15.41
CA GLU A 43 4.66 19.18 13.97
C GLU A 43 6.01 18.59 13.50
N VAL A 44 6.27 17.34 13.87
CA VAL A 44 7.53 16.64 13.55
C VAL A 44 7.52 15.95 12.18
N ALA A 45 6.35 15.80 11.59
CA ALA A 45 6.16 15.15 10.30
C ALA A 45 4.93 15.67 9.56
N SER A 46 4.89 15.45 8.24
CA SER A 46 3.75 15.78 7.40
C SER A 46 3.53 14.70 6.35
N ASN A 47 2.29 14.28 6.18
CA ASN A 47 1.87 13.38 5.10
C ASN A 47 1.22 14.15 3.93
N LYS A 48 1.19 15.50 3.98
CA LYS A 48 0.58 16.30 2.91
C LYS A 48 1.16 15.96 1.53
N PRO A 49 0.31 15.90 0.48
CA PRO A 49 -1.11 16.28 0.43
C PRO A 49 -2.08 15.22 0.98
N LEU A 50 -1.60 14.05 1.42
CA LEU A 50 -2.41 12.95 1.93
C LEU A 50 -3.11 13.33 3.23
N ARG A 51 -4.34 12.84 3.40
CA ARG A 51 -5.13 13.09 4.59
C ARG A 51 -4.61 12.31 5.79
N ASP A 52 -4.49 12.96 6.95
CA ASP A 52 -4.14 12.37 8.24
C ASP A 52 -2.80 11.60 8.23
N GLY A 53 -2.67 10.52 9.00
CA GLY A 53 -1.44 9.73 9.11
C GLY A 53 -1.51 8.70 10.24
N GLY A 54 -0.34 8.16 10.59
CA GLY A 54 -0.23 7.16 11.65
C GLY A 54 -1.05 5.92 11.36
N VAL A 55 -1.85 5.50 12.33
CA VAL A 55 -2.66 4.27 12.30
C VAL A 55 -4.11 4.52 11.85
N THR A 56 -4.32 5.39 10.89
CA THR A 56 -5.63 5.61 10.25
C THR A 56 -5.69 4.96 8.87
N LEU A 57 -6.88 4.78 8.32
CA LEU A 57 -7.06 4.24 6.97
C LEU A 57 -7.27 5.32 5.90
N TRP A 58 -7.00 6.59 6.23
CA TRP A 58 -6.81 7.63 5.24
C TRP A 58 -5.52 7.41 4.44
N GLU A 59 -5.41 7.98 3.24
CA GLU A 59 -4.19 7.82 2.43
C GLU A 59 -2.92 8.18 3.22
N GLY A 60 -2.96 9.20 4.07
CA GLY A 60 -1.81 9.56 4.90
C GLY A 60 -1.39 8.51 5.93
N GLY A 61 -2.27 7.56 6.27
CA GLY A 61 -1.95 6.44 7.15
C GLY A 61 -1.47 5.19 6.41
N ILE A 62 -2.02 4.90 5.22
CA ILE A 62 -1.76 3.64 4.51
C ILE A 62 -0.91 3.77 3.26
N ARG A 63 -0.82 4.96 2.65
CA ARG A 63 0.03 5.19 1.49
C ARG A 63 1.41 5.64 1.93
N VAL A 64 2.36 4.74 1.83
CA VAL A 64 3.73 4.93 2.32
C VAL A 64 4.75 4.96 1.18
N PRO A 65 5.89 5.64 1.34
CA PRO A 65 6.98 5.55 0.40
C PRO A 65 7.55 4.13 0.38
N ALA A 66 7.86 3.64 -0.82
CA ALA A 66 8.53 2.36 -1.02
C ALA A 66 9.61 2.47 -2.09
N ILE A 67 10.72 1.77 -1.88
CA ILE A 67 11.82 1.67 -2.84
C ILE A 67 12.20 0.20 -2.97
N ILE A 68 12.31 -0.27 -4.21
CA ILE A 68 12.73 -1.64 -4.51
C ILE A 68 13.95 -1.58 -5.41
N ARG A 69 15.02 -2.28 -5.01
CA ARG A 69 16.23 -2.46 -5.82
C ARG A 69 16.38 -3.94 -6.14
N TYR A 70 16.39 -4.27 -7.41
CA TYR A 70 16.64 -5.62 -7.90
C TYR A 70 17.37 -5.56 -9.24
N PRO A 71 18.71 -5.42 -9.22
CA PRO A 71 19.51 -5.26 -10.44
C PRO A 71 19.31 -6.44 -11.40
N GLY A 72 19.31 -6.15 -12.70
CA GLY A 72 19.04 -7.13 -13.75
C GLY A 72 17.56 -7.47 -13.97
N HIS A 73 16.69 -7.17 -13.01
CA HIS A 73 15.24 -7.45 -13.10
C HIS A 73 14.39 -6.17 -13.12
N LEU A 74 14.77 -5.15 -12.39
CA LEU A 74 14.08 -3.86 -12.36
C LEU A 74 15.01 -2.75 -12.88
N LYS A 75 14.47 -1.90 -13.76
CA LYS A 75 15.20 -0.76 -14.32
C LYS A 75 15.43 0.29 -13.23
N ALA A 76 16.69 0.70 -13.05
CA ALA A 76 17.05 1.73 -12.08
C ALA A 76 16.47 3.11 -12.48
N GLY A 77 16.16 3.94 -11.47
CA GLY A 77 15.67 5.31 -11.66
C GLY A 77 14.24 5.41 -12.22
N THR A 78 13.48 4.32 -12.23
CA THR A 78 12.07 4.35 -12.63
C THR A 78 11.15 4.65 -11.44
N VAL A 79 10.03 5.31 -11.74
CA VAL A 79 8.90 5.47 -10.81
C VAL A 79 7.73 4.66 -11.35
N ASN A 80 7.19 3.78 -10.52
CA ASN A 80 6.03 2.94 -10.84
C ASN A 80 4.83 3.42 -10.02
N GLN A 81 3.67 3.55 -10.66
CA GLN A 81 2.43 4.03 -10.04
C GLN A 81 1.46 2.89 -9.67
N SER A 82 1.85 1.63 -9.91
CA SER A 82 1.01 0.48 -9.57
C SER A 82 0.76 0.42 -8.07
N PRO A 83 -0.48 0.34 -7.62
CA PRO A 83 -0.78 0.10 -6.23
C PRO A 83 -0.29 -1.29 -5.80
N LEU A 84 0.54 -1.33 -4.77
CA LEU A 84 1.07 -2.53 -4.16
C LEU A 84 0.73 -2.54 -2.67
N ILE A 85 0.76 -3.71 -2.06
CA ILE A 85 0.54 -3.89 -0.63
C ILE A 85 1.63 -4.80 -0.04
N SER A 86 1.92 -4.68 1.26
CA SER A 86 2.95 -5.49 1.91
C SER A 86 2.72 -7.00 1.81
N LEU A 87 1.47 -7.43 1.66
CA LEU A 87 1.11 -8.82 1.42
C LEU A 87 1.67 -9.39 0.10
N ASP A 88 2.01 -8.54 -0.86
CA ASP A 88 2.61 -8.92 -2.14
C ASP A 88 4.06 -9.44 -2.00
N ILE A 89 4.72 -9.12 -0.89
CA ILE A 89 6.13 -9.49 -0.67
C ILE A 89 6.28 -11.01 -0.62
N LEU A 90 5.45 -11.70 0.16
CA LEU A 90 5.56 -13.16 0.32
C LEU A 90 5.41 -13.93 -0.99
N PRO A 91 4.32 -13.78 -1.77
CA PRO A 91 4.19 -14.49 -3.06
C PRO A 91 5.31 -14.12 -4.03
N THR A 92 5.77 -12.87 -4.05
CA THR A 92 6.92 -12.45 -4.87
C THR A 92 8.19 -13.20 -4.51
N LEU A 93 8.51 -13.31 -3.22
CA LEU A 93 9.72 -14.01 -2.77
C LEU A 93 9.65 -15.51 -3.02
N ILE A 94 8.48 -16.15 -2.88
CA ILE A 94 8.27 -17.55 -3.21
C ILE A 94 8.54 -17.77 -4.71
N THR A 95 7.95 -16.96 -5.59
CA THR A 95 8.15 -17.04 -7.04
C THR A 95 9.63 -16.83 -7.40
N LEU A 96 10.30 -15.84 -6.81
CA LEU A 96 11.72 -15.60 -7.03
C LEU A 96 12.62 -16.74 -6.58
N ALA A 97 12.24 -17.46 -5.54
CA ALA A 97 12.96 -18.63 -5.06
C ALA A 97 12.69 -19.89 -5.93
N GLY A 98 11.85 -19.78 -6.97
CA GLY A 98 11.45 -20.91 -7.83
C GLY A 98 10.48 -21.88 -7.16
N GLY A 99 9.87 -21.47 -6.04
CA GLY A 99 8.88 -22.26 -5.32
C GLY A 99 7.47 -22.12 -5.91
N PRO A 100 6.62 -23.16 -5.82
CA PRO A 100 5.21 -23.04 -6.13
C PRO A 100 4.47 -22.24 -5.04
N LEU A 101 3.52 -21.43 -5.44
CA LEU A 101 2.59 -20.83 -4.48
C LEU A 101 1.73 -21.93 -3.84
N PRO A 102 1.43 -21.84 -2.53
CA PRO A 102 0.62 -22.85 -1.85
C PRO A 102 -0.79 -22.90 -2.43
N ALA A 103 -1.18 -24.08 -2.98
CA ALA A 103 -2.49 -24.27 -3.59
C ALA A 103 -3.63 -24.36 -2.56
N GLU A 104 -3.30 -24.75 -1.32
CA GLU A 104 -4.29 -24.98 -0.25
C GLU A 104 -4.53 -23.75 0.64
N ARG A 105 -3.88 -22.63 0.33
CA ARG A 105 -4.01 -21.40 1.11
C ARG A 105 -4.31 -20.22 0.19
N ILE A 106 -5.30 -19.46 0.56
CA ILE A 106 -5.59 -18.18 -0.08
C ILE A 106 -4.48 -17.21 0.31
N LEU A 107 -3.81 -16.63 -0.67
CA LEU A 107 -2.87 -15.52 -0.48
C LEU A 107 -3.55 -14.23 -0.95
N ASP A 108 -3.73 -13.27 -0.06
CA ASP A 108 -4.28 -11.95 -0.40
C ASP A 108 -3.31 -11.13 -1.27
N GLY A 109 -2.01 -11.41 -1.18
CA GLY A 109 -0.97 -10.80 -2.00
C GLY A 109 -0.78 -11.50 -3.34
N GLN A 110 -0.12 -10.80 -4.26
CA GLN A 110 0.26 -11.29 -5.60
C GLN A 110 1.74 -11.03 -5.85
N ASP A 111 2.33 -11.76 -6.81
CA ASP A 111 3.68 -11.42 -7.27
C ASP A 111 3.69 -9.99 -7.85
N MET A 112 4.47 -9.09 -7.25
CA MET A 112 4.55 -7.70 -7.65
C MET A 112 5.52 -7.44 -8.81
N LEU A 113 6.42 -8.39 -9.15
CA LEU A 113 7.44 -8.17 -10.17
C LEU A 113 6.86 -7.87 -11.56
N PRO A 114 5.82 -8.58 -12.04
CA PRO A 114 5.21 -8.24 -13.32
C PRO A 114 4.69 -6.79 -13.37
N ALA A 115 4.05 -6.33 -12.30
CA ALA A 115 3.55 -4.95 -12.21
C ALA A 115 4.68 -3.92 -12.13
N LEU A 116 5.79 -4.25 -11.45
CA LEU A 116 6.96 -3.37 -11.34
C LEU A 116 7.79 -3.32 -12.62
N ALA A 117 7.91 -4.44 -13.33
CA ALA A 117 8.64 -4.53 -14.60
C ALA A 117 7.83 -3.98 -15.78
N ALA A 118 6.50 -4.12 -15.76
CA ALA A 118 5.62 -3.58 -16.77
C ALA A 118 5.58 -2.05 -16.68
N GLN A 119 5.71 -1.38 -17.83
CA GLN A 119 5.52 0.08 -17.91
C GLN A 119 4.03 0.47 -18.06
N ALA A 120 3.14 -0.52 -18.06
CA ALA A 120 1.69 -0.35 -18.15
C ALA A 120 1.04 -0.51 -16.78
N ALA A 121 -0.05 0.22 -16.54
CA ALA A 121 -0.85 0.05 -15.34
C ALA A 121 -1.44 -1.37 -15.29
N PRO A 122 -1.28 -2.11 -14.19
CA PRO A 122 -1.91 -3.41 -14.02
C PRO A 122 -3.44 -3.28 -13.95
N GLU A 123 -4.14 -4.38 -14.19
CA GLU A 123 -5.58 -4.45 -13.95
C GLU A 123 -5.91 -4.01 -12.52
N PRO A 124 -7.01 -3.26 -12.33
CA PRO A 124 -7.38 -2.75 -11.02
C PRO A 124 -7.66 -3.88 -10.02
N ARG A 125 -6.82 -3.98 -8.99
CA ARG A 125 -7.04 -4.85 -7.83
C ARG A 125 -7.93 -4.18 -6.80
N THR A 126 -8.55 -5.00 -5.96
CA THR A 126 -9.25 -4.50 -4.77
C THR A 126 -8.38 -4.76 -3.54
N PHE A 127 -8.19 -3.72 -2.76
CA PHE A 127 -7.47 -3.78 -1.48
C PHE A 127 -8.46 -3.51 -0.36
N PHE A 128 -8.43 -4.35 0.66
CA PHE A 128 -9.27 -4.23 1.84
C PHE A 128 -8.41 -3.91 3.05
N PHE A 129 -8.91 -3.01 3.89
CA PHE A 129 -8.23 -2.60 5.11
C PHE A 129 -9.22 -2.52 6.25
N GLN A 130 -8.85 -3.10 7.38
CA GLN A 130 -9.59 -2.98 8.63
C GLN A 130 -8.61 -2.71 9.77
N TYR A 131 -8.90 -1.69 10.55
CA TYR A 131 -8.15 -1.38 11.75
C TYR A 131 -9.08 -0.81 12.81
N ARG A 132 -9.27 -1.55 13.91
CA ARG A 132 -10.24 -1.19 14.94
C ARG A 132 -11.63 -0.94 14.35
N ASN A 133 -12.10 0.32 14.45
CA ASN A 133 -13.40 0.77 13.93
C ASN A 133 -13.34 1.33 12.51
N PHE A 134 -12.14 1.43 11.92
CA PHE A 134 -11.97 1.91 10.56
C PHE A 134 -12.11 0.74 9.58
N SER A 135 -12.75 1.03 8.47
CA SER A 135 -12.81 0.14 7.31
C SER A 135 -12.49 0.94 6.05
N ALA A 136 -11.71 0.36 5.15
CA ALA A 136 -11.47 0.98 3.84
C ALA A 136 -11.37 -0.07 2.74
N VAL A 137 -11.80 0.32 1.53
CA VAL A 137 -11.66 -0.46 0.30
C VAL A 137 -11.09 0.43 -0.77
N ARG A 138 -10.08 -0.03 -1.49
CA ARG A 138 -9.56 0.66 -2.67
C ARG A 138 -9.65 -0.24 -3.89
N ARG A 139 -10.24 0.28 -4.98
CA ARG A 139 -10.24 -0.37 -6.30
C ARG A 139 -9.97 0.67 -7.38
N GLY A 140 -8.84 0.54 -8.07
CA GLY A 140 -8.39 1.54 -9.04
C GLY A 140 -8.25 2.90 -8.38
N LYS A 141 -8.94 3.90 -8.94
CA LYS A 141 -8.95 5.28 -8.42
C LYS A 141 -9.92 5.52 -7.26
N TYR A 142 -10.90 4.63 -7.07
CA TYR A 142 -11.91 4.81 -6.04
C TYR A 142 -11.52 4.19 -4.71
N LYS A 143 -11.85 4.92 -3.65
CA LYS A 143 -11.64 4.46 -2.28
C LYS A 143 -12.86 4.74 -1.42
N LEU A 144 -13.32 3.70 -0.70
CA LEU A 144 -14.27 3.83 0.40
C LEU A 144 -13.53 3.95 1.71
N VAL A 145 -14.03 4.78 2.61
CA VAL A 145 -13.58 4.86 4.00
C VAL A 145 -14.77 4.98 4.93
N ARG A 146 -14.76 4.20 6.02
CA ARG A 146 -15.68 4.31 7.15
C ARG A 146 -14.87 4.40 8.43
N ILE A 147 -15.07 5.46 9.20
CA ILE A 147 -14.26 5.73 10.42
C ILE A 147 -14.91 5.22 11.70
N LYS A 148 -16.19 4.85 11.68
CA LYS A 148 -16.91 4.22 12.77
C LYS A 148 -17.94 3.22 12.23
N PRO A 149 -18.22 2.11 12.90
CA PRO A 149 -19.12 1.06 12.39
C PRO A 149 -20.53 1.54 12.04
N ASN A 150 -21.05 2.52 12.77
CA ASN A 150 -22.41 3.08 12.61
C ASN A 150 -22.47 4.31 11.71
N GLN A 151 -21.38 4.69 11.07
CA GLN A 151 -21.36 5.76 10.08
C GLN A 151 -21.45 5.19 8.67
N PRO A 152 -22.01 5.95 7.72
CA PRO A 152 -21.97 5.56 6.31
C PRO A 152 -20.53 5.55 5.78
N PHE A 153 -20.28 4.80 4.73
CA PHE A 153 -19.07 4.91 3.97
C PHE A 153 -19.02 6.22 3.20
N MET A 154 -17.87 6.83 3.14
CA MET A 154 -17.52 7.93 2.25
C MET A 154 -16.80 7.38 1.02
N LEU A 155 -16.98 7.99 -0.14
CA LEU A 155 -16.37 7.60 -1.42
C LEU A 155 -15.48 8.72 -1.94
N PHE A 156 -14.25 8.40 -2.33
CA PHE A 156 -13.27 9.35 -2.87
C PHE A 156 -12.72 8.87 -4.21
N ASP A 157 -12.38 9.82 -5.09
CA ASP A 157 -11.61 9.59 -6.33
C ASP A 157 -10.17 10.05 -6.09
N LEU A 158 -9.27 9.13 -5.84
CA LEU A 158 -7.87 9.44 -5.48
C LEU A 158 -7.04 10.02 -6.63
N GLU A 159 -7.49 9.94 -7.88
CA GLU A 159 -6.82 10.62 -8.99
C GLU A 159 -7.14 12.11 -9.03
N GLN A 160 -8.33 12.50 -8.60
CA GLN A 160 -8.78 13.89 -8.59
C GLN A 160 -8.64 14.55 -7.21
N ASP A 161 -8.74 13.75 -6.15
CA ASP A 161 -8.74 14.20 -4.76
C ASP A 161 -7.92 13.26 -3.87
N LEU A 162 -6.60 13.37 -4.01
CA LEU A 162 -5.65 12.58 -3.21
C LEU A 162 -5.73 12.91 -1.71
N SER A 163 -6.29 14.07 -1.37
CA SER A 163 -6.47 14.55 0.01
C SER A 163 -7.77 14.08 0.65
N GLU A 164 -8.61 13.33 -0.06
CA GLU A 164 -9.86 12.74 0.44
C GLU A 164 -10.78 13.79 1.10
N THR A 165 -10.95 14.94 0.42
CA THR A 165 -11.70 16.09 0.94
C THR A 165 -13.16 16.14 0.45
N THR A 166 -13.44 15.53 -0.71
CA THR A 166 -14.75 15.61 -1.38
C THR A 166 -15.41 14.24 -1.41
N ASP A 167 -16.41 14.04 -0.57
CA ASP A 167 -17.21 12.81 -0.57
C ASP A 167 -18.11 12.74 -1.81
N LEU A 168 -17.95 11.67 -2.58
CA LEU A 168 -18.70 11.39 -3.81
C LEU A 168 -19.81 10.34 -3.61
N ALA A 169 -20.10 9.90 -2.39
CA ALA A 169 -21.04 8.82 -2.11
C ALA A 169 -22.43 9.06 -2.75
N GLU A 170 -22.97 10.27 -2.58
CA GLU A 170 -24.27 10.64 -3.16
C GLU A 170 -24.22 10.79 -4.69
N ARG A 171 -23.07 11.21 -5.25
CA ARG A 171 -22.90 11.46 -6.68
C ARG A 171 -22.60 10.19 -7.48
N ASN A 172 -22.07 9.15 -6.82
CA ASN A 172 -21.67 7.89 -7.45
C ASN A 172 -22.23 6.66 -6.71
N PRO A 173 -23.56 6.55 -6.53
CA PRO A 173 -24.17 5.48 -5.74
C PRO A 173 -23.90 4.08 -6.31
N LYS A 174 -23.71 3.95 -7.62
CA LYS A 174 -23.36 2.67 -8.24
C LYS A 174 -22.00 2.17 -7.80
N VAL A 175 -20.97 3.04 -7.81
CA VAL A 175 -19.62 2.69 -7.37
C VAL A 175 -19.61 2.43 -5.87
N LEU A 176 -20.27 3.29 -5.09
CA LEU A 176 -20.45 3.11 -3.65
C LEU A 176 -20.96 1.71 -3.33
N ASN A 177 -22.10 1.32 -3.93
CA ASN A 177 -22.74 0.02 -3.67
C ASN A 177 -21.85 -1.16 -4.09
N GLN A 178 -21.16 -1.06 -5.23
CA GLN A 178 -20.23 -2.09 -5.68
C GLN A 178 -19.09 -2.32 -4.70
N LEU A 179 -18.50 -1.27 -4.17
CA LEU A 179 -17.38 -1.38 -3.22
C LEU A 179 -17.85 -1.78 -1.82
N GLN A 180 -19.04 -1.34 -1.41
CA GLN A 180 -19.65 -1.81 -0.15
C GLN A 180 -19.96 -3.31 -0.20
N GLN A 181 -20.50 -3.79 -1.33
CA GLN A 181 -20.74 -5.22 -1.51
C GLN A 181 -19.44 -6.01 -1.46
N ALA A 182 -18.40 -5.54 -2.17
CA ALA A 182 -17.08 -6.18 -2.14
C ALA A 182 -16.48 -6.24 -0.72
N TYR A 183 -16.67 -5.18 0.08
CA TYR A 183 -16.24 -5.17 1.48
C TYR A 183 -17.00 -6.19 2.33
N ALA A 184 -18.33 -6.25 2.17
CA ALA A 184 -19.16 -7.19 2.92
C ALA A 184 -18.87 -8.65 2.55
N ASP A 185 -18.52 -8.92 1.30
CA ASP A 185 -18.12 -10.26 0.83
C ASP A 185 -16.78 -10.66 1.45
N TRP A 186 -15.78 -9.77 1.41
CA TRP A 186 -14.48 -9.97 2.03
C TRP A 186 -14.58 -10.13 3.56
N GLU A 187 -15.38 -9.30 4.23
CA GLU A 187 -15.57 -9.37 5.69
C GLU A 187 -16.14 -10.73 6.14
N ARG A 188 -17.00 -11.35 5.31
CA ARG A 188 -17.50 -12.72 5.56
C ARG A 188 -16.43 -13.77 5.33
N GLU A 189 -15.66 -13.64 4.26
CA GLU A 189 -14.58 -14.58 3.92
C GLU A 189 -13.49 -14.65 5.00
N VAL A 190 -13.10 -13.50 5.58
CA VAL A 190 -12.06 -13.47 6.62
C VAL A 190 -12.56 -13.79 8.02
N ALA A 191 -13.89 -13.89 8.22
CA ALA A 191 -14.50 -14.28 9.51
C ALA A 191 -14.66 -15.80 9.67
N GLU A 192 -14.52 -16.58 8.58
CA GLU A 192 -14.50 -18.05 8.56
C GLU A 192 -13.11 -18.60 8.86
#